data_7b475d1c73d81260727f5636330af1a3
#
_entry.id   7b475d1c73d81260727f5636330af1a3
#
_cell.length_a   1.000
_cell.length_b   1.000
_cell.length_c   1.000
_cell.angle_alpha   90.00
_cell.angle_beta   90.00
_cell.angle_gamma   90.00
#
_symmetry.space_group_name_H-M   'P 1'
#
loop_
_entity.id
_entity.type
_entity.pdbx_description
1 polymer ?
#
loop_
_entity_poly.entity_id
_entity_poly.type
_entity_poly.pdbx_seq_one_letter_code
_entity_poly.pdbx_strand_id
1 'polypeptide(L)'
;FIEFFGAHFPITKDKIKIDEMNKKLAKYDMTISAHGVNGFGADHDKNEVVFQFAKMAGIKNISANPTPNSFDSLDKLVAKYDIRIAIHNHGPGALYDKIDDGLKAVKGHDKRIGFCADLGHYIRSSEDPVEVIHKLGDRLYGIHLKDFAEQKKKTHGVILGKGHLDVPGVFKALRKVKFPADGALSLEYEESPNDHPKLLADIRECFAIAAEGAQKAKRG
;
A
#
# COMPACT_ATOMS: atom_id res chain seq x y z
N PHE A 1 -11.09 4.71 6.24
CA PHE A 1 -10.66 3.63 5.34
C PHE A 1 -9.83 2.61 6.08
N ILE A 2 -9.84 1.38 5.60
CA ILE A 2 -8.99 0.29 6.10
C ILE A 2 -8.38 -0.47 4.92
N GLU A 3 -7.11 -0.82 5.03
CA GLU A 3 -6.46 -1.81 4.19
C GLU A 3 -6.39 -3.12 4.96
N PHE A 4 -6.82 -4.22 4.35
CA PHE A 4 -6.80 -5.52 4.99
C PHE A 4 -5.59 -6.35 4.59
N PHE A 5 -4.93 -6.93 5.59
CA PHE A 5 -4.04 -8.06 5.41
C PHE A 5 -4.84 -9.36 5.32
N GLY A 6 -4.37 -10.30 4.50
CA GLY A 6 -5.09 -11.54 4.21
C GLY A 6 -5.45 -12.41 5.42
N ALA A 7 -4.69 -12.32 6.54
CA ALA A 7 -5.05 -13.01 7.77
C ALA A 7 -6.27 -12.39 8.49
N HIS A 8 -6.54 -11.09 8.31
CA HIS A 8 -7.68 -10.42 8.91
C HIS A 8 -8.94 -10.54 8.08
N PHE A 9 -8.81 -10.59 6.76
CA PHE A 9 -9.90 -10.81 5.83
C PHE A 9 -9.43 -11.70 4.68
N PRO A 10 -9.50 -13.04 4.82
CA PRO A 10 -9.04 -13.96 3.79
C PRO A 10 -9.82 -13.82 2.48
N ILE A 11 -9.10 -14.01 1.36
CA ILE A 11 -9.72 -14.08 0.03
C ILE A 11 -10.78 -15.17 0.04
N THR A 12 -12.00 -14.83 -0.37
CA THR A 12 -13.14 -15.73 -0.39
C THR A 12 -14.08 -15.43 -1.55
N LYS A 13 -14.81 -16.43 -2.02
CA LYS A 13 -15.96 -16.28 -2.94
C LYS A 13 -17.30 -16.33 -2.20
N ASP A 14 -17.27 -16.47 -0.88
CA ASP A 14 -18.46 -16.50 -0.04
C ASP A 14 -19.02 -15.07 0.12
N LYS A 15 -20.08 -14.80 -0.63
CA LYS A 15 -20.74 -13.48 -0.62
C LYS A 15 -21.28 -13.12 0.77
N ILE A 16 -21.69 -14.09 1.57
CA ILE A 16 -22.23 -13.82 2.91
C ILE A 16 -21.14 -13.23 3.79
N LYS A 17 -19.94 -13.83 3.80
CA LYS A 17 -18.79 -13.32 4.57
C LYS A 17 -18.36 -11.93 4.12
N ILE A 18 -18.41 -11.69 2.82
CA ILE A 18 -18.07 -10.36 2.25
C ILE A 18 -19.09 -9.31 2.71
N ASP A 19 -20.40 -9.62 2.58
CA ASP A 19 -21.48 -8.72 2.99
C ASP A 19 -21.45 -8.45 4.51
N GLU A 20 -21.14 -9.46 5.33
CA GLU A 20 -20.98 -9.30 6.78
C GLU A 20 -19.81 -8.35 7.13
N MET A 21 -18.67 -8.49 6.45
CA MET A 21 -17.53 -7.58 6.65
C MET A 21 -17.89 -6.16 6.25
N ASN A 22 -18.48 -5.97 5.08
CA ASN A 22 -18.90 -4.66 4.61
C ASN A 22 -19.93 -4.00 5.54
N LYS A 23 -20.91 -4.77 6.05
CA LYS A 23 -21.87 -4.31 7.06
C LYS A 23 -21.19 -3.92 8.37
N LYS A 24 -20.19 -4.69 8.80
CA LYS A 24 -19.41 -4.37 10.01
C LYS A 24 -18.67 -3.05 9.85
N LEU A 25 -18.02 -2.83 8.71
CA LEU A 25 -17.31 -1.58 8.42
C LEU A 25 -18.25 -0.38 8.33
N ALA A 26 -19.40 -0.56 7.68
CA ALA A 26 -20.40 0.51 7.53
C ALA A 26 -20.92 1.04 8.88
N LYS A 27 -20.95 0.22 9.95
CA LYS A 27 -21.32 0.69 11.30
C LYS A 27 -20.37 1.74 11.84
N TYR A 28 -19.15 1.81 11.32
CA TYR A 28 -18.10 2.75 11.72
C TYR A 28 -17.77 3.77 10.63
N ASP A 29 -18.64 3.90 9.63
CA ASP A 29 -18.41 4.76 8.46
C ASP A 29 -17.06 4.47 7.76
N MET A 30 -16.70 3.18 7.69
CA MET A 30 -15.45 2.71 7.10
C MET A 30 -15.68 1.94 5.80
N THR A 31 -14.75 2.08 4.87
CA THR A 31 -14.69 1.33 3.61
C THR A 31 -13.31 0.74 3.40
N ILE A 32 -13.22 -0.31 2.56
CA ILE A 32 -11.95 -0.95 2.24
C ILE A 32 -11.24 -0.13 1.16
N SER A 33 -10.04 0.38 1.45
CA SER A 33 -9.18 1.11 0.48
C SER A 33 -8.32 0.17 -0.36
N ALA A 34 -7.80 -0.90 0.25
CA ALA A 34 -6.99 -1.92 -0.42
C ALA A 34 -7.00 -3.25 0.34
N HIS A 35 -6.46 -4.27 -0.29
CA HIS A 35 -6.25 -5.58 0.30
C HIS A 35 -4.92 -6.16 -0.19
N GLY A 36 -4.09 -6.66 0.72
CA GLY A 36 -2.80 -7.26 0.37
C GLY A 36 -1.96 -7.64 1.59
N VAL A 37 -0.73 -8.02 1.39
CA VAL A 37 -0.03 -8.12 0.10
C VAL A 37 -0.34 -9.47 -0.54
N ASN A 38 -0.86 -9.45 -1.77
CA ASN A 38 -1.23 -10.67 -2.50
C ASN A 38 -0.11 -11.10 -3.47
N GLY A 39 0.21 -12.40 -3.48
CA GLY A 39 1.10 -12.97 -4.49
C GLY A 39 0.36 -13.27 -5.80
N PHE A 40 1.03 -13.05 -6.92
CA PHE A 40 0.56 -13.42 -8.26
C PHE A 40 1.64 -14.20 -9.00
N GLY A 41 1.23 -15.25 -9.72
CA GLY A 41 2.12 -16.13 -10.47
C GLY A 41 1.63 -16.37 -11.90
N ALA A 42 2.15 -17.42 -12.56
CA ALA A 42 1.80 -17.76 -13.94
C ALA A 42 0.35 -18.28 -14.10
N ASP A 43 -0.26 -18.77 -13.03
CA ASP A 43 -1.60 -19.39 -13.06
C ASP A 43 -2.69 -18.30 -13.12
N HIS A 44 -3.25 -18.12 -14.32
CA HIS A 44 -4.27 -17.10 -14.57
C HIS A 44 -5.52 -17.27 -13.71
N ASP A 45 -5.99 -18.51 -13.56
CA ASP A 45 -7.23 -18.80 -12.84
C ASP A 45 -7.08 -18.51 -11.34
N LYS A 46 -5.92 -18.83 -10.76
CA LYS A 46 -5.61 -18.45 -9.37
C LYS A 46 -5.50 -16.95 -9.20
N ASN A 47 -4.88 -16.25 -10.14
CA ASN A 47 -4.81 -14.79 -10.13
C ASN A 47 -6.23 -14.19 -10.18
N GLU A 48 -7.09 -14.71 -11.03
CA GLU A 48 -8.45 -14.21 -11.20
C GLU A 48 -9.31 -14.33 -9.94
N VAL A 49 -9.10 -15.36 -9.10
CA VAL A 49 -9.79 -15.49 -7.81
C VAL A 49 -9.64 -14.25 -6.93
N VAL A 50 -8.44 -13.65 -6.91
CA VAL A 50 -8.18 -12.43 -6.14
C VAL A 50 -8.98 -11.25 -6.68
N PHE A 51 -9.05 -11.10 -8.00
CA PHE A 51 -9.84 -10.04 -8.63
C PHE A 51 -11.35 -10.22 -8.44
N GLN A 52 -11.85 -11.47 -8.51
CA GLN A 52 -13.25 -11.78 -8.22
C GLN A 52 -13.63 -11.39 -6.78
N PHE A 53 -12.80 -11.76 -5.81
CA PHE A 53 -12.96 -11.32 -4.43
C PHE A 53 -12.96 -9.80 -4.31
N ALA A 54 -11.95 -9.14 -4.85
CA ALA A 54 -11.82 -7.69 -4.80
C ALA A 54 -13.05 -6.99 -5.40
N LYS A 55 -13.55 -7.48 -6.55
CA LYS A 55 -14.77 -6.95 -7.19
C LYS A 55 -16.00 -7.11 -6.30
N MET A 56 -16.20 -8.28 -5.69
CA MET A 56 -17.33 -8.54 -4.79
C MET A 56 -17.26 -7.69 -3.51
N ALA A 57 -16.05 -7.47 -2.98
CA ALA A 57 -15.83 -6.69 -1.76
C ALA A 57 -15.80 -5.17 -2.00
N GLY A 58 -15.86 -4.71 -3.27
CA GLY A 58 -15.79 -3.28 -3.62
C GLY A 58 -14.38 -2.69 -3.53
N ILE A 59 -13.34 -3.54 -3.55
CA ILE A 59 -11.92 -3.14 -3.45
C ILE A 59 -11.43 -2.69 -4.83
N LYS A 60 -10.83 -1.52 -4.91
CA LYS A 60 -10.28 -0.96 -6.15
C LYS A 60 -8.76 -1.11 -6.29
N ASN A 61 -8.05 -1.28 -5.19
CA ASN A 61 -6.60 -1.39 -5.17
C ASN A 61 -6.20 -2.71 -4.49
N ILE A 62 -5.39 -3.50 -5.17
CA ILE A 62 -4.82 -4.74 -4.63
C ILE A 62 -3.33 -4.52 -4.42
N SER A 63 -2.89 -4.46 -3.16
CA SER A 63 -1.46 -4.47 -2.83
C SER A 63 -0.88 -5.83 -3.18
N ALA A 64 0.24 -5.88 -3.91
CA ALA A 64 0.68 -7.08 -4.59
C ALA A 64 2.20 -7.27 -4.59
N ASN A 65 2.62 -8.54 -4.61
CA ASN A 65 3.99 -8.96 -4.87
C ASN A 65 4.01 -9.96 -6.05
N PRO A 66 3.83 -9.46 -7.31
CA PRO A 66 3.72 -10.31 -8.49
C PRO A 66 5.08 -10.85 -8.91
N THR A 67 5.14 -12.12 -9.34
CA THR A 67 6.34 -12.66 -10.00
C THR A 67 6.40 -12.19 -11.47
N PRO A 68 7.59 -12.15 -12.10
CA PRO A 68 7.73 -11.66 -13.49
C PRO A 68 6.84 -12.36 -14.52
N ASN A 69 6.49 -13.62 -14.29
CA ASN A 69 5.64 -14.41 -15.21
C ASN A 69 4.13 -14.22 -14.97
N SER A 70 3.73 -13.32 -14.10
CA SER A 70 2.32 -13.03 -13.84
C SER A 70 1.76 -11.86 -14.67
N PHE A 71 2.60 -11.01 -15.24
CA PHE A 71 2.16 -9.72 -15.80
C PHE A 71 1.21 -9.84 -16.99
N ASP A 72 1.41 -10.82 -17.89
CA ASP A 72 0.46 -11.07 -19.01
C ASP A 72 -0.95 -11.44 -18.50
N SER A 73 -1.01 -12.14 -17.36
CA SER A 73 -2.27 -12.44 -16.68
C SER A 73 -2.85 -11.19 -16.05
N LEU A 74 -2.03 -10.39 -15.38
CA LEU A 74 -2.45 -9.17 -14.70
C LEU A 74 -2.98 -8.13 -15.68
N ASP A 75 -2.34 -7.93 -16.84
CA ASP A 75 -2.82 -7.01 -17.89
C ASP A 75 -4.27 -7.32 -18.29
N LYS A 76 -4.59 -8.61 -18.49
CA LYS A 76 -5.95 -9.07 -18.81
C LYS A 76 -6.92 -8.81 -17.67
N LEU A 77 -6.49 -9.08 -16.43
CA LEU A 77 -7.35 -9.01 -15.25
C LEU A 77 -7.64 -7.56 -14.83
N VAL A 78 -6.64 -6.66 -14.87
CA VAL A 78 -6.89 -5.24 -14.58
C VAL A 78 -7.83 -4.62 -15.62
N ALA A 79 -7.75 -5.05 -16.88
CA ALA A 79 -8.66 -4.61 -17.93
C ALA A 79 -10.08 -5.17 -17.73
N LYS A 80 -10.21 -6.46 -17.39
CA LYS A 80 -11.49 -7.14 -17.20
C LYS A 80 -12.28 -6.61 -16.00
N TYR A 81 -11.61 -6.37 -14.89
CA TYR A 81 -12.26 -6.04 -13.61
C TYR A 81 -12.26 -4.54 -13.29
N ASP A 82 -11.45 -3.74 -14.00
CA ASP A 82 -11.18 -2.34 -13.70
C ASP A 82 -10.72 -2.13 -12.24
N ILE A 83 -9.73 -2.95 -11.84
CA ILE A 83 -9.12 -2.95 -10.52
C ILE A 83 -7.63 -2.75 -10.70
N ARG A 84 -7.00 -1.96 -9.83
CA ARG A 84 -5.57 -1.67 -9.87
C ARG A 84 -4.78 -2.73 -9.13
N ILE A 85 -3.62 -3.09 -9.69
CA ILE A 85 -2.55 -3.79 -8.99
C ILE A 85 -1.54 -2.75 -8.53
N ALA A 86 -1.23 -2.75 -7.25
CA ALA A 86 -0.28 -1.85 -6.61
C ALA A 86 0.89 -2.67 -6.06
N ILE A 87 2.01 -2.74 -6.80
CA ILE A 87 3.20 -3.49 -6.41
C ILE A 87 3.75 -2.90 -5.11
N HIS A 88 3.84 -3.74 -4.08
CA HIS A 88 4.39 -3.40 -2.79
C HIS A 88 5.88 -3.73 -2.76
N ASN A 89 6.72 -2.73 -2.47
CA ASN A 89 8.14 -2.95 -2.27
C ASN A 89 8.39 -3.51 -0.86
N HIS A 90 9.38 -4.38 -0.77
CA HIS A 90 9.88 -4.89 0.50
C HIS A 90 11.34 -4.42 0.70
N GLY A 91 11.89 -4.61 1.89
CA GLY A 91 13.24 -4.14 2.19
C GLY A 91 14.36 -4.88 1.46
N PRO A 92 15.61 -4.56 1.78
CA PRO A 92 16.79 -5.00 1.03
C PRO A 92 16.89 -6.49 0.79
N GLY A 93 17.02 -6.86 -0.48
CA GLY A 93 17.11 -8.23 -0.97
C GLY A 93 15.79 -8.82 -1.47
N ALA A 94 14.69 -8.09 -1.43
CA ALA A 94 13.42 -8.49 -2.03
C ALA A 94 13.42 -8.30 -3.55
N LEU A 95 12.44 -8.91 -4.23
CA LEU A 95 12.26 -8.79 -5.69
C LEU A 95 12.02 -7.32 -6.10
N TYR A 96 11.26 -6.58 -5.31
CA TYR A 96 11.02 -5.15 -5.47
C TYR A 96 11.66 -4.41 -4.29
N ASP A 97 12.98 -4.35 -4.28
CA ASP A 97 13.76 -3.65 -3.26
C ASP A 97 13.90 -2.16 -3.60
N LYS A 98 14.37 -1.89 -4.81
CA LYS A 98 14.63 -0.56 -5.32
C LYS A 98 13.49 -0.07 -6.22
N ILE A 99 13.35 1.26 -6.29
CA ILE A 99 12.37 1.88 -7.19
C ILE A 99 12.52 1.41 -8.63
N ASP A 100 13.77 1.27 -9.10
CA ASP A 100 14.07 0.85 -10.48
C ASP A 100 13.62 -0.59 -10.76
N ASP A 101 13.57 -1.47 -9.76
CA ASP A 101 13.08 -2.85 -9.92
C ASP A 101 11.60 -2.83 -10.30
N GLY A 102 10.81 -2.04 -9.57
CA GLY A 102 9.40 -1.85 -9.86
C GLY A 102 9.16 -1.18 -11.21
N LEU A 103 9.87 -0.08 -11.50
CA LEU A 103 9.72 0.65 -12.76
C LEU A 103 10.06 -0.22 -13.98
N LYS A 104 11.08 -1.08 -13.88
CA LYS A 104 11.40 -2.06 -14.92
C LYS A 104 10.28 -3.09 -15.08
N ALA A 105 9.72 -3.58 -13.97
CA ALA A 105 8.69 -4.60 -13.99
C ALA A 105 7.40 -4.12 -14.69
N VAL A 106 6.98 -2.87 -14.47
CA VAL A 106 5.73 -2.34 -15.06
C VAL A 106 5.90 -1.76 -16.46
N LYS A 107 7.13 -1.78 -17.00
CA LYS A 107 7.41 -1.22 -18.33
C LYS A 107 6.69 -2.01 -19.41
N GLY A 108 5.84 -1.35 -20.19
CA GLY A 108 5.08 -1.95 -21.29
C GLY A 108 3.76 -2.60 -20.86
N HIS A 109 3.45 -2.65 -19.55
CA HIS A 109 2.21 -3.18 -19.01
C HIS A 109 1.13 -2.10 -18.80
N ASP A 110 -0.10 -2.54 -18.64
CA ASP A 110 -1.27 -1.67 -18.42
C ASP A 110 -1.02 -0.66 -17.29
N LYS A 111 -1.49 0.57 -17.48
CA LYS A 111 -1.29 1.65 -16.49
C LYS A 111 -1.90 1.34 -15.12
N ARG A 112 -2.94 0.48 -15.06
CA ARG A 112 -3.54 0.02 -13.80
C ARG A 112 -2.63 -0.92 -13.00
N ILE A 113 -1.50 -1.35 -13.55
CA ILE A 113 -0.43 -2.00 -12.81
C ILE A 113 0.58 -0.92 -12.41
N GLY A 114 0.60 -0.58 -11.14
CA GLY A 114 1.45 0.46 -10.56
C GLY A 114 1.96 0.07 -9.18
N PHE A 115 1.94 0.99 -8.22
CA PHE A 115 2.70 0.84 -6.99
C PHE A 115 1.88 1.14 -5.75
N CYS A 116 2.12 0.33 -4.71
CA CYS A 116 1.92 0.65 -3.31
C CYS A 116 3.30 0.88 -2.70
N ALA A 117 3.71 2.13 -2.53
CA ALA A 117 5.02 2.44 -2.00
C ALA A 117 5.04 2.34 -0.47
N ASP A 118 5.69 1.31 0.07
CA ASP A 118 6.06 1.28 1.48
C ASP A 118 7.28 2.17 1.70
N LEU A 119 7.05 3.32 2.31
CA LEU A 119 8.07 4.35 2.49
C LEU A 119 9.16 3.92 3.47
N GLY A 120 8.79 3.12 4.48
CA GLY A 120 9.76 2.57 5.44
C GLY A 120 10.70 1.55 4.79
N HIS A 121 10.18 0.71 3.92
CA HIS A 121 11.04 -0.23 3.19
C HIS A 121 11.97 0.48 2.22
N TYR A 122 11.55 1.58 1.58
CA TYR A 122 12.46 2.41 0.78
C TYR A 122 13.55 3.07 1.63
N ILE A 123 13.21 3.56 2.85
CA ILE A 123 14.22 4.05 3.81
C ILE A 123 15.29 2.97 4.08
N ARG A 124 14.87 1.73 4.38
CA ARG A 124 15.79 0.60 4.62
C ARG A 124 16.65 0.25 3.42
N SER A 125 16.14 0.52 2.23
CA SER A 125 16.83 0.29 0.96
C SER A 125 17.66 1.50 0.50
N SER A 126 17.82 2.52 1.35
CA SER A 126 18.58 3.74 1.06
C SER A 126 18.05 4.51 -0.15
N GLU A 127 16.72 4.49 -0.32
CA GLU A 127 15.98 5.35 -1.26
C GLU A 127 15.34 6.51 -0.49
N ASP A 128 15.24 7.68 -1.10
CA ASP A 128 14.51 8.82 -0.53
C ASP A 128 13.00 8.68 -0.79
N PRO A 129 12.14 8.59 0.25
CA PRO A 129 10.70 8.41 0.07
C PRO A 129 10.01 9.51 -0.74
N VAL A 130 10.46 10.76 -0.63
CA VAL A 130 9.89 11.89 -1.38
C VAL A 130 10.23 11.78 -2.85
N GLU A 131 11.48 11.48 -3.18
CA GLU A 131 11.92 11.23 -4.56
C GLU A 131 11.23 10.00 -5.17
N VAL A 132 11.05 8.93 -4.39
CA VAL A 132 10.27 7.75 -4.81
C VAL A 132 8.88 8.15 -5.28
N ILE A 133 8.13 8.92 -4.48
CA ILE A 133 6.79 9.39 -4.85
C ILE A 133 6.81 10.15 -6.18
N HIS A 134 7.78 11.04 -6.37
CA HIS A 134 7.92 11.80 -7.60
C HIS A 134 8.19 10.90 -8.82
N LYS A 135 9.06 9.92 -8.68
CA LYS A 135 9.41 8.99 -9.75
C LYS A 135 8.28 8.03 -10.13
N LEU A 136 7.49 7.57 -9.15
CA LEU A 136 6.34 6.69 -9.40
C LEU A 136 5.18 7.42 -10.07
N GLY A 137 5.00 8.71 -9.76
CA GLY A 137 4.10 9.61 -10.48
C GLY A 137 2.67 9.10 -10.57
N ASP A 138 2.14 9.02 -11.80
CA ASP A 138 0.76 8.64 -12.13
C ASP A 138 0.45 7.14 -11.96
N ARG A 139 1.46 6.32 -11.64
CA ARG A 139 1.29 4.89 -11.34
C ARG A 139 1.28 4.61 -9.83
N LEU A 140 1.27 5.62 -8.98
CA LEU A 140 1.20 5.46 -7.53
C LEU A 140 -0.26 5.34 -7.07
N TYR A 141 -0.64 4.17 -6.56
CA TYR A 141 -2.01 3.83 -6.16
C TYR A 141 -2.16 3.50 -4.69
N GLY A 142 -1.05 3.19 -4.01
CA GLY A 142 -0.99 2.94 -2.59
C GLY A 142 0.24 3.57 -1.95
N ILE A 143 0.11 3.89 -0.67
CA ILE A 143 1.21 4.33 0.20
C ILE A 143 1.04 3.61 1.53
N HIS A 144 2.12 2.99 2.00
CA HIS A 144 2.25 2.64 3.39
C HIS A 144 3.12 3.69 4.09
N LEU A 145 2.47 4.49 4.94
CA LEU A 145 3.14 5.40 5.85
C LEU A 145 3.80 4.57 6.94
N LYS A 146 5.08 4.34 6.81
CA LYS A 146 5.92 3.56 7.70
C LYS A 146 7.24 4.30 7.90
N ASP A 147 7.73 4.36 9.13
CA ASP A 147 8.96 5.08 9.44
C ASP A 147 9.95 4.16 10.16
N PHE A 148 11.20 4.37 9.92
CA PHE A 148 12.31 3.68 10.56
C PHE A 148 13.30 4.66 11.16
N ALA A 149 13.93 4.27 12.27
CA ALA A 149 14.84 5.12 13.02
C ALA A 149 16.04 5.62 12.18
N GLU A 150 16.53 4.78 11.24
CA GLU A 150 17.73 5.08 10.47
C GLU A 150 17.61 4.56 9.03
N GLN A 151 18.22 5.28 8.09
CA GLN A 151 18.33 4.87 6.70
C GLN A 151 19.40 3.79 6.52
N LYS A 152 19.11 2.59 6.97
CA LYS A 152 20.00 1.41 6.84
C LYS A 152 19.21 0.10 6.80
N LYS A 153 19.82 -0.93 6.23
CA LYS A 153 19.21 -2.26 6.06
C LYS A 153 18.63 -2.86 7.35
N LYS A 154 19.39 -2.77 8.46
CA LYS A 154 18.95 -3.25 9.77
C LYS A 154 18.67 -2.07 10.68
N THR A 155 17.41 -1.78 10.89
CA THR A 155 16.91 -0.72 11.76
C THR A 155 15.57 -1.18 12.35
N HIS A 156 14.98 -0.41 13.25
CA HIS A 156 13.68 -0.72 13.86
C HIS A 156 12.66 0.35 13.46
N GLY A 157 11.40 -0.06 13.44
CA GLY A 157 10.27 0.85 13.21
C GLY A 157 10.11 1.84 14.36
N VAL A 158 9.61 3.00 14.04
CA VAL A 158 9.33 4.06 15.01
C VAL A 158 7.98 4.72 14.73
N ILE A 159 7.48 5.50 15.68
CA ILE A 159 6.33 6.36 15.47
C ILE A 159 6.61 7.27 14.26
N LEU A 160 5.62 7.41 13.38
CA LEU A 160 5.70 8.19 12.16
C LEU A 160 6.29 9.59 12.43
N GLY A 161 7.29 9.98 11.64
CA GLY A 161 7.97 11.28 11.76
C GLY A 161 8.96 11.40 12.93
N LYS A 162 9.17 10.33 13.70
CA LYS A 162 10.24 10.29 14.73
C LYS A 162 11.51 9.59 14.23
N GLY A 163 11.53 9.15 13.00
CA GLY A 163 12.66 8.53 12.34
C GLY A 163 13.17 9.33 11.16
N HIS A 164 13.31 8.63 10.05
CA HIS A 164 13.92 9.19 8.83
C HIS A 164 12.88 9.79 7.86
N LEU A 165 11.58 9.54 8.04
CA LEU A 165 10.56 9.97 7.10
C LEU A 165 10.24 11.48 7.23
N ASP A 166 10.42 12.24 6.15
CA ASP A 166 9.90 13.61 6.02
C ASP A 166 8.39 13.59 5.74
N VAL A 167 7.57 13.52 6.80
CA VAL A 167 6.12 13.43 6.68
C VAL A 167 5.50 14.61 5.93
N PRO A 168 5.84 15.89 6.20
CA PRO A 168 5.36 17.02 5.41
C PRO A 168 5.77 16.95 3.93
N GLY A 169 7.01 16.55 3.65
CA GLY A 169 7.52 16.36 2.28
C GLY A 169 6.76 15.28 1.53
N VAL A 170 6.44 14.16 2.17
CA VAL A 170 5.60 13.09 1.62
C VAL A 170 4.24 13.65 1.18
N PHE A 171 3.51 14.34 2.05
CA PHE A 171 2.20 14.90 1.67
C PHE A 171 2.29 15.98 0.58
N LYS A 172 3.35 16.77 0.56
CA LYS A 172 3.62 17.73 -0.52
C LYS A 172 3.85 17.01 -1.86
N ALA A 173 4.65 15.94 -1.84
CA ALA A 173 4.91 15.11 -3.03
C ALA A 173 3.63 14.43 -3.54
N LEU A 174 2.83 13.83 -2.66
CA LEU A 174 1.54 13.22 -3.02
C LEU A 174 0.59 14.21 -3.71
N ARG A 175 0.52 15.45 -3.22
CA ARG A 175 -0.26 16.51 -3.89
C ARG A 175 0.29 16.86 -5.27
N LYS A 176 1.62 16.97 -5.40
CA LYS A 176 2.28 17.32 -6.67
C LYS A 176 2.06 16.27 -7.74
N VAL A 177 2.13 14.98 -7.37
CA VAL A 177 1.85 13.87 -8.32
C VAL A 177 0.36 13.60 -8.53
N LYS A 178 -0.52 14.35 -7.84
CA LYS A 178 -1.98 14.17 -7.89
C LYS A 178 -2.39 12.75 -7.50
N PHE A 179 -1.88 12.28 -6.34
CA PHE A 179 -2.25 10.97 -5.81
C PHE A 179 -3.77 10.78 -5.87
N PRO A 180 -4.26 9.64 -6.41
CA PRO A 180 -5.68 9.48 -6.69
C PRO A 180 -6.52 9.50 -5.40
N ALA A 181 -7.70 10.12 -5.47
CA ALA A 181 -8.63 10.24 -4.33
C ALA A 181 -9.14 8.86 -3.84
N ASP A 182 -9.13 7.85 -4.71
CA ASP A 182 -9.47 6.46 -4.41
C ASP A 182 -8.22 5.56 -4.27
N GLY A 183 -7.04 6.16 -4.13
CA GLY A 183 -5.80 5.48 -3.76
C GLY A 183 -5.81 5.08 -2.28
N ALA A 184 -5.03 4.08 -1.93
CA ALA A 184 -4.89 3.61 -0.56
C ALA A 184 -3.74 4.33 0.15
N LEU A 185 -4.06 5.17 1.13
CA LEU A 185 -3.08 5.79 2.02
C LEU A 185 -3.23 5.16 3.41
N SER A 186 -2.35 4.22 3.73
CA SER A 186 -2.44 3.38 4.92
C SER A 186 -1.30 3.67 5.88
N LEU A 187 -1.57 3.79 7.18
CA LEU A 187 -0.56 3.68 8.21
C LEU A 187 -0.21 2.21 8.40
N GLU A 188 1.05 1.84 8.27
CA GLU A 188 1.54 0.52 8.62
C GLU A 188 2.51 0.63 9.79
N TYR A 189 2.02 0.24 10.98
CA TYR A 189 2.77 0.27 12.24
C TYR A 189 2.82 -1.11 12.85
N GLU A 190 4.02 -1.68 12.99
CA GLU A 190 4.22 -3.06 13.41
C GLU A 190 4.90 -3.19 14.78
N GLU A 191 5.20 -2.08 15.42
CA GLU A 191 5.86 -2.07 16.72
C GLU A 191 4.86 -2.36 17.85
N SER A 192 5.36 -2.98 18.92
CA SER A 192 4.58 -3.29 20.14
C SER A 192 3.30 -4.13 19.88
N PRO A 193 3.32 -5.19 19.04
CA PRO A 193 2.09 -5.91 18.67
C PRO A 193 1.42 -6.63 19.84
N ASN A 194 2.15 -6.92 20.93
CA ASN A 194 1.65 -7.59 22.12
C ASN A 194 1.32 -6.64 23.28
N ASP A 195 1.52 -5.33 23.11
CA ASP A 195 1.18 -4.28 24.08
C ASP A 195 0.06 -3.41 23.50
N HIS A 196 -1.18 -3.87 23.62
CA HIS A 196 -2.33 -3.21 23.03
C HIS A 196 -2.53 -1.75 23.49
N PRO A 197 -2.38 -1.38 24.78
CA PRO A 197 -2.47 0.02 25.20
C PRO A 197 -1.40 0.90 24.54
N LYS A 198 -0.15 0.42 24.50
CA LYS A 198 0.94 1.13 23.84
C LYS A 198 0.71 1.25 22.33
N LEU A 199 0.35 0.15 21.66
CA LEU A 199 0.05 0.13 20.23
C LEU A 199 -1.02 1.17 19.87
N LEU A 200 -2.11 1.25 20.63
CA LEU A 200 -3.17 2.22 20.38
C LEU A 200 -2.73 3.67 20.62
N ALA A 201 -1.87 3.92 21.61
CA ALA A 201 -1.30 5.24 21.85
C ALA A 201 -0.37 5.66 20.68
N ASP A 202 0.51 4.77 20.25
CA ASP A 202 1.45 4.98 19.16
C ASP A 202 0.71 5.24 17.83
N ILE A 203 -0.33 4.46 17.52
CA ILE A 203 -1.16 4.66 16.33
C ILE A 203 -1.85 6.04 16.34
N ARG A 204 -2.40 6.46 17.49
CA ARG A 204 -3.02 7.79 17.61
C ARG A 204 -2.01 8.90 17.39
N GLU A 205 -0.80 8.76 17.89
CA GLU A 205 0.29 9.72 17.66
C GLU A 205 0.70 9.76 16.19
N CYS A 206 0.85 8.60 15.53
CA CYS A 206 1.10 8.53 14.09
C CYS A 206 0.05 9.27 13.27
N PHE A 207 -1.25 9.08 13.58
CA PHE A 207 -2.33 9.79 12.89
C PHE A 207 -2.31 11.30 13.14
N ALA A 208 -1.98 11.74 14.34
CA ALA A 208 -1.84 13.17 14.65
C ALA A 208 -0.71 13.80 13.83
N ILE A 209 0.43 13.15 13.74
CA ILE A 209 1.59 13.61 12.95
C ILE A 209 1.26 13.61 11.45
N ALA A 210 0.59 12.56 10.94
CA ALA A 210 0.16 12.52 9.56
C ALA A 210 -0.81 13.67 9.22
N ALA A 211 -1.78 13.95 10.09
CA ALA A 211 -2.73 15.04 9.92
C ALA A 211 -2.04 16.42 9.91
N GLU A 212 -1.08 16.64 10.80
CA GLU A 212 -0.27 17.86 10.84
C GLU A 212 0.58 18.02 9.58
N GLY A 213 1.25 16.94 9.13
CA GLY A 213 2.01 16.90 7.89
C GLY A 213 1.17 17.27 6.67
N ALA A 214 -0.03 16.70 6.58
CA ALA A 214 -0.98 17.02 5.51
C ALA A 214 -1.44 18.48 5.53
N GLN A 215 -1.62 19.08 6.73
CA GLN A 215 -1.96 20.49 6.87
C GLN A 215 -0.80 21.41 6.45
N LYS A 216 0.42 21.11 6.88
CA LYS A 216 1.63 21.85 6.48
C LYS A 216 1.80 21.83 4.95
N ALA A 217 1.58 20.70 4.31
CA ALA A 217 1.63 20.55 2.87
C ALA A 217 0.57 21.36 2.09
N LYS A 218 -0.51 21.83 2.75
CA LYS A 218 -1.52 22.70 2.13
C LYS A 218 -1.13 24.18 2.11
N ARG A 219 -0.23 24.58 3.02
CA ARG A 219 0.13 25.99 3.26
C ARG A 219 1.39 26.43 2.49
N GLY A 220 2.17 25.50 1.98
CA GLY A 220 3.37 25.71 1.15
C GLY A 220 3.17 25.26 -0.29
#